data_ec045d28c6062a6e5e7bdeccd21d40d4
#
_entry.id   ec045d28c6062a6e5e7bdeccd21d40d4
#
_cell.length_a   1.000
_cell.length_b   1.000
_cell.length_c   1.000
_cell.angle_alpha   90.00
_cell.angle_beta   90.00
_cell.angle_gamma   90.00
#
_symmetry.space_group_name_H-M   'P 1'
#
loop_
_entity.id
_entity.type
_entity.pdbx_description
1 polymer ?
#
loop_
_entity_poly.entity_id
_entity_poly.type
_entity_poly.pdbx_seq_one_letter_code
_entity_poly.pdbx_strand_id
1 'polypeptide(L)'
;MFIVKLKIAINKIKKVLYKKYVMKRVKAVGEGLKVNGKSTVTSNTVLGNNVNFNGMKITGGGDVLIGDNFHSGEECMIISQIHNYDKGKAIPYDDTYINKCVVIKDNVWVGTRVIILSGVTIGEGAIVQAGSVVVNNIPDYAIAGGHPAKVFSYRDIEHYKRLKTEKKFH
;
A
#
# COMPACT_ATOMS: atom_id res chain seq x y z
N MET A 1 -15.89 24.95 21.62
CA MET A 1 -14.42 24.83 21.78
C MET A 1 -14.00 23.53 22.46
N PHE A 2 -14.59 23.08 23.56
CA PHE A 2 -14.25 21.85 24.29
C PHE A 2 -14.42 20.58 23.45
N ILE A 3 -15.55 20.38 22.77
CA ILE A 3 -15.85 19.20 21.92
C ILE A 3 -14.81 19.03 20.79
N VAL A 4 -14.37 20.13 20.19
CA VAL A 4 -13.36 20.08 19.12
C VAL A 4 -12.00 19.61 19.66
N LYS A 5 -11.56 20.16 20.82
CA LYS A 5 -10.33 19.73 21.49
C LYS A 5 -10.38 18.25 21.88
N LEU A 6 -11.52 17.78 22.38
CA LEU A 6 -11.73 16.37 22.73
C LEU A 6 -11.63 15.46 21.51
N LYS A 7 -12.28 15.83 20.38
CA LYS A 7 -12.17 15.07 19.11
C LYS A 7 -10.73 14.99 18.60
N ILE A 8 -9.98 16.09 18.68
CA ILE A 8 -8.55 16.11 18.29
C ILE A 8 -7.73 15.17 19.17
N ALA A 9 -7.93 15.20 20.51
CA ALA A 9 -7.24 14.32 21.44
C ALA A 9 -7.54 12.84 21.16
N ILE A 10 -8.82 12.48 20.96
CA ILE A 10 -9.26 11.13 20.62
C ILE A 10 -8.60 10.67 19.32
N ASN A 11 -8.55 11.52 18.29
CA ASN A 11 -7.92 11.17 17.01
C ASN A 11 -6.41 10.95 17.16
N LYS A 12 -5.71 11.73 17.98
CA LYS A 12 -4.29 11.49 18.27
C LYS A 12 -4.09 10.13 18.94
N ILE A 13 -4.91 9.79 19.94
CA ILE A 13 -4.84 8.48 20.61
C ILE A 13 -5.08 7.33 19.61
N LYS A 14 -6.13 7.44 18.79
CA LYS A 14 -6.42 6.43 17.76
C LYS A 14 -5.23 6.19 16.82
N LYS A 15 -4.58 7.25 16.32
CA LYS A 15 -3.40 7.13 15.45
C LYS A 15 -2.26 6.39 16.14
N VAL A 16 -2.01 6.67 17.42
CA VAL A 16 -0.98 5.96 18.22
C VAL A 16 -1.32 4.47 18.34
N LEU A 17 -2.60 4.14 18.62
CA LEU A 17 -3.04 2.77 18.74
C LEU A 17 -2.94 2.02 17.39
N TYR A 18 -3.36 2.63 16.28
CA TYR A 18 -3.24 2.06 14.94
C TYR A 18 -1.78 1.81 14.57
N LYS A 19 -0.88 2.77 14.83
CA LYS A 19 0.55 2.60 14.60
C LYS A 19 1.12 1.44 15.42
N LYS A 20 0.84 1.36 16.72
CA LYS A 20 1.27 0.25 17.58
C LYS A 20 0.77 -1.10 17.08
N TYR A 21 -0.50 -1.18 16.62
CA TYR A 21 -1.07 -2.40 16.06
C TYR A 21 -0.30 -2.85 14.82
N VAL A 22 -0.04 -1.94 13.86
CA VAL A 22 0.71 -2.25 12.64
C VAL A 22 2.13 -2.71 12.98
N MET A 23 2.86 -1.94 13.80
CA MET A 23 4.24 -2.27 14.21
C MET A 23 4.37 -3.64 14.87
N LYS A 24 3.40 -4.04 15.69
CA LYS A 24 3.40 -5.35 16.37
C LYS A 24 3.14 -6.51 15.40
N ARG A 25 2.53 -6.26 14.25
CA ARG A 25 2.02 -7.30 13.36
C ARG A 25 2.85 -7.52 12.11
N VAL A 26 3.57 -6.53 11.62
CA VAL A 26 4.43 -6.65 10.44
C VAL A 26 5.69 -7.44 10.74
N LYS A 27 6.29 -8.05 9.70
CA LYS A 27 7.56 -8.78 9.78
C LYS A 27 8.73 -7.86 10.12
N ALA A 28 8.74 -6.67 9.48
CA ALA A 28 9.74 -5.63 9.72
C ALA A 28 9.16 -4.26 9.37
N VAL A 29 9.68 -3.19 10.01
CA VAL A 29 9.30 -1.82 9.75
C VAL A 29 10.48 -0.89 9.97
N GLY A 30 10.70 0.03 9.01
CA GLY A 30 11.66 1.10 9.14
C GLY A 30 11.18 2.24 10.03
N GLU A 31 11.91 3.35 10.00
CA GLU A 31 11.61 4.53 10.78
C GLU A 31 10.48 5.36 10.18
N GLY A 32 9.89 6.25 10.98
CA GLY A 32 8.95 7.27 10.49
C GLY A 32 7.55 6.77 10.11
N LEU A 33 7.17 5.51 10.41
CA LEU A 33 5.81 5.01 10.11
C LEU A 33 4.72 5.93 10.65
N LYS A 34 3.77 6.29 9.79
CA LYS A 34 2.55 7.06 10.12
C LYS A 34 1.32 6.22 9.79
N VAL A 35 0.37 6.08 10.73
CA VAL A 35 -0.88 5.35 10.53
C VAL A 35 -2.04 6.25 10.98
N ASN A 36 -2.66 6.91 10.01
CA ASN A 36 -3.68 7.92 10.26
C ASN A 36 -5.11 7.36 10.29
N GLY A 37 -5.34 6.21 9.65
CA GLY A 37 -6.61 5.48 9.63
C GLY A 37 -6.44 4.05 10.11
N LYS A 38 -7.55 3.41 10.52
CA LYS A 38 -7.55 1.99 10.93
C LYS A 38 -6.97 1.14 9.80
N SER A 39 -5.82 0.52 10.05
CA SER A 39 -5.12 -0.31 9.08
C SER A 39 -4.94 -1.72 9.60
N THR A 40 -5.05 -2.71 8.72
CA THR A 40 -4.79 -4.12 9.00
C THR A 40 -3.68 -4.61 8.09
N VAL A 41 -2.77 -5.40 8.64
CA VAL A 41 -1.59 -5.93 7.94
C VAL A 41 -1.37 -7.39 8.30
N THR A 42 -0.60 -8.11 7.47
CA THR A 42 -0.20 -9.49 7.73
C THR A 42 1.20 -9.55 8.33
N SER A 43 1.54 -10.68 8.95
CA SER A 43 2.90 -10.97 9.46
C SER A 43 3.97 -11.13 8.36
N ASN A 44 3.56 -11.22 7.09
CA ASN A 44 4.45 -11.30 5.92
C ASN A 44 4.68 -9.93 5.27
N THR A 45 4.29 -8.84 5.95
CA THR A 45 4.45 -7.48 5.45
C THR A 45 5.77 -6.89 5.95
N VAL A 46 6.55 -6.32 5.04
CA VAL A 46 7.77 -5.53 5.32
C VAL A 46 7.52 -4.10 4.88
N LEU A 47 7.80 -3.14 5.75
CA LEU A 47 7.66 -1.72 5.51
C LEU A 47 9.01 -1.02 5.59
N GLY A 48 9.33 -0.19 4.60
CA GLY A 48 10.48 0.71 4.61
C GLY A 48 10.31 1.89 5.55
N ASN A 49 11.10 2.94 5.32
CA ASN A 49 11.09 4.17 6.10
C ASN A 49 10.00 5.12 5.61
N ASN A 50 9.49 5.98 6.50
CA ASN A 50 8.50 7.03 6.20
C ASN A 50 7.25 6.54 5.46
N VAL A 51 6.79 5.32 5.75
CA VAL A 51 5.56 4.76 5.21
C VAL A 51 4.35 5.43 5.86
N ASN A 52 3.36 5.84 5.04
CA ASN A 52 2.15 6.51 5.50
C ASN A 52 0.88 5.78 5.05
N PHE A 53 0.12 5.24 6.01
CA PHE A 53 -1.17 4.59 5.82
C PHE A 53 -2.33 5.47 6.28
N ASN A 54 -3.32 5.65 5.41
CA ASN A 54 -4.58 6.33 5.72
C ASN A 54 -5.79 5.37 5.76
N GLY A 55 -5.59 4.14 6.24
CA GLY A 55 -6.63 3.10 6.27
C GLY A 55 -6.31 1.98 5.27
N MET A 56 -5.10 1.43 5.32
CA MET A 56 -4.66 0.31 4.48
C MET A 56 -5.18 -1.03 4.99
N LYS A 57 -5.67 -1.88 4.09
CA LYS A 57 -6.00 -3.28 4.37
C LYS A 57 -5.08 -4.19 3.55
N ILE A 58 -4.19 -4.93 4.22
CA ILE A 58 -3.33 -5.95 3.60
C ILE A 58 -3.85 -7.32 4.01
N THR A 59 -4.13 -8.20 3.04
CA THR A 59 -4.67 -9.54 3.24
C THR A 59 -3.94 -10.57 2.40
N GLY A 60 -3.99 -11.82 2.85
CA GLY A 60 -3.37 -12.97 2.16
C GLY A 60 -2.12 -13.49 2.85
N GLY A 61 -1.65 -14.65 2.38
CA GLY A 61 -0.49 -15.37 2.91
C GLY A 61 0.81 -15.06 2.18
N GLY A 62 0.78 -14.32 1.06
CA GLY A 62 1.99 -13.93 0.32
C GLY A 62 2.71 -12.77 0.97
N ASP A 63 4.00 -12.62 0.64
CA ASP A 63 4.81 -11.49 1.09
C ASP A 63 4.30 -10.16 0.49
N VAL A 64 4.36 -9.09 1.28
CA VAL A 64 4.09 -7.73 0.83
C VAL A 64 5.25 -6.84 1.23
N LEU A 65 5.98 -6.34 0.23
CA LEU A 65 7.15 -5.49 0.40
C LEU A 65 6.80 -4.07 0.00
N ILE A 66 6.89 -3.13 0.92
CA ILE A 66 6.62 -1.70 0.69
C ILE A 66 7.89 -0.92 1.00
N GLY A 67 8.41 -0.22 -0.01
CA GLY A 67 9.61 0.59 0.09
C GLY A 67 9.45 1.89 0.87
N ASP A 68 10.46 2.73 0.78
CA ASP A 68 10.53 4.00 1.51
C ASP A 68 9.57 5.06 0.94
N ASN A 69 9.13 5.98 1.79
CA ASN A 69 8.28 7.13 1.44
C ASN A 69 6.96 6.74 0.73
N PHE A 70 6.44 5.56 1.00
CA PHE A 70 5.15 5.14 0.46
C PHE A 70 4.02 5.94 1.11
N HIS A 71 3.07 6.40 0.29
CA HIS A 71 1.88 7.10 0.76
C HIS A 71 0.61 6.50 0.15
N SER A 72 -0.34 6.08 1.00
CA SER A 72 -1.67 5.66 0.56
C SER A 72 -2.74 6.70 0.87
N GLY A 73 -3.72 6.83 -0.04
CA GLY A 73 -5.02 7.38 0.28
C GLY A 73 -5.80 6.49 1.26
N GLU A 74 -7.05 6.85 1.51
CA GLU A 74 -7.94 6.11 2.40
C GLU A 74 -8.46 4.81 1.74
N GLU A 75 -8.79 3.82 2.56
CA GLU A 75 -9.49 2.58 2.16
C GLU A 75 -8.78 1.78 1.04
N CYS A 76 -7.46 1.85 0.96
CA CYS A 76 -6.69 1.05 0.01
C CYS A 76 -6.59 -0.40 0.46
N MET A 77 -6.49 -1.32 -0.52
CA MET A 77 -6.38 -2.75 -0.26
C MET A 77 -5.24 -3.39 -1.05
N ILE A 78 -4.49 -4.28 -0.40
CA ILE A 78 -3.52 -5.18 -1.03
C ILE A 78 -3.94 -6.62 -0.74
N ILE A 79 -4.01 -7.43 -1.81
CA ILE A 79 -4.39 -8.85 -1.74
C ILE A 79 -3.20 -9.66 -2.24
N SER A 80 -2.54 -10.44 -1.37
CA SER A 80 -1.33 -11.20 -1.71
C SER A 80 -1.57 -12.70 -1.94
N GLN A 81 -2.84 -13.11 -2.03
CA GLN A 81 -3.21 -14.51 -2.33
C GLN A 81 -4.49 -14.58 -3.15
N ILE A 82 -4.67 -15.69 -3.87
CA ILE A 82 -5.91 -16.07 -4.55
C ILE A 82 -6.25 -17.51 -4.22
N HIS A 83 -7.52 -17.90 -4.37
CA HIS A 83 -7.91 -19.31 -4.33
C HIS A 83 -7.31 -20.07 -5.51
N ASN A 84 -7.02 -21.37 -5.32
CA ASN A 84 -6.52 -22.24 -6.37
C ASN A 84 -7.70 -22.74 -7.23
N TYR A 85 -8.20 -21.87 -8.09
CA TYR A 85 -9.40 -22.11 -8.87
C TYR A 85 -9.18 -23.05 -10.08
N ASP A 86 -7.93 -23.16 -10.60
CA ASP A 86 -7.62 -23.98 -11.77
C ASP A 86 -7.15 -25.40 -11.43
N LYS A 87 -6.40 -25.55 -10.32
CA LYS A 87 -5.75 -26.82 -9.94
C LYS A 87 -6.27 -27.38 -8.62
N GLY A 88 -7.33 -26.79 -8.10
CA GLY A 88 -8.02 -27.26 -6.91
C GLY A 88 -8.85 -28.52 -7.20
N LYS A 89 -9.36 -29.15 -6.15
CA LYS A 89 -10.16 -30.38 -6.21
C LYS A 89 -11.67 -30.15 -6.15
N ALA A 90 -12.11 -28.87 -6.18
CA ALA A 90 -13.53 -28.48 -6.13
C ALA A 90 -13.82 -27.24 -6.94
N ILE A 91 -15.05 -27.06 -7.36
CA ILE A 91 -15.59 -25.88 -8.04
C ILE A 91 -16.41 -25.08 -7.01
N PRO A 92 -16.26 -23.73 -6.94
CA PRO A 92 -15.44 -22.85 -7.76
C PRO A 92 -13.96 -22.86 -7.39
N TYR A 93 -13.57 -23.37 -6.24
CA TYR A 93 -12.22 -23.58 -5.72
C TYR A 93 -12.29 -24.50 -4.50
N ASP A 94 -11.15 -25.04 -4.07
CA ASP A 94 -11.02 -25.81 -2.82
C ASP A 94 -10.37 -24.97 -1.69
N ASP A 95 -9.98 -25.61 -0.60
CA ASP A 95 -9.36 -24.95 0.55
C ASP A 95 -7.89 -24.53 0.33
N THR A 96 -7.35 -24.70 -0.88
CA THR A 96 -5.97 -24.32 -1.19
C THR A 96 -5.85 -22.92 -1.75
N TYR A 97 -4.70 -22.30 -1.53
CA TYR A 97 -4.41 -20.91 -1.93
C TYR A 97 -3.12 -20.82 -2.71
N ILE A 98 -3.07 -19.86 -3.63
CA ILE A 98 -1.87 -19.46 -4.35
C ILE A 98 -1.41 -18.12 -3.78
N ASN A 99 -0.28 -18.12 -3.09
CA ASN A 99 0.35 -16.92 -2.55
C ASN A 99 1.27 -16.29 -3.60
N LYS A 100 1.14 -14.98 -3.81
CA LYS A 100 1.99 -14.22 -4.73
C LYS A 100 2.47 -12.95 -4.04
N CYS A 101 3.79 -12.71 -4.13
CA CYS A 101 4.41 -11.52 -3.57
C CYS A 101 3.88 -10.24 -4.25
N VAL A 102 3.61 -9.20 -3.45
CA VAL A 102 3.34 -7.84 -3.94
C VAL A 102 4.51 -6.96 -3.56
N VAL A 103 5.07 -6.24 -4.53
CA VAL A 103 6.21 -5.35 -4.34
C VAL A 103 5.80 -3.92 -4.68
N ILE A 104 5.96 -3.00 -3.75
CA ILE A 104 5.78 -1.57 -3.97
C ILE A 104 7.14 -0.92 -3.70
N LYS A 105 7.75 -0.33 -4.72
CA LYS A 105 9.05 0.32 -4.60
C LYS A 105 8.94 1.67 -3.87
N ASP A 106 10.06 2.39 -3.81
CA ASP A 106 10.16 3.66 -3.08
C ASP A 106 9.34 4.78 -3.72
N ASN A 107 8.91 5.74 -2.90
CA ASN A 107 8.27 6.99 -3.32
C ASN A 107 6.96 6.80 -4.11
N VAL A 108 6.29 5.67 -3.93
CA VAL A 108 5.01 5.39 -4.59
C VAL A 108 3.88 6.10 -3.86
N TRP A 109 2.97 6.70 -4.64
CA TRP A 109 1.72 7.25 -4.16
C TRP A 109 0.53 6.53 -4.76
N VAL A 110 -0.36 5.99 -3.91
CA VAL A 110 -1.64 5.42 -4.32
C VAL A 110 -2.79 6.27 -3.79
N GLY A 111 -3.73 6.61 -4.66
CA GLY A 111 -4.94 7.35 -4.33
C GLY A 111 -5.90 6.54 -3.44
N THR A 112 -6.99 7.18 -3.02
CA THR A 112 -8.05 6.56 -2.20
C THR A 112 -8.69 5.38 -2.92
N ARG A 113 -9.02 4.30 -2.18
CA ARG A 113 -9.71 3.09 -2.66
C ARG A 113 -9.01 2.36 -3.80
N VAL A 114 -7.69 2.42 -3.84
CA VAL A 114 -6.91 1.60 -4.78
C VAL A 114 -6.84 0.16 -4.27
N ILE A 115 -7.06 -0.79 -5.18
CA ILE A 115 -6.91 -2.22 -4.93
C ILE A 115 -5.72 -2.73 -5.72
N ILE A 116 -4.78 -3.41 -5.04
CA ILE A 116 -3.59 -4.01 -5.65
C ILE A 116 -3.71 -5.53 -5.52
N LEU A 117 -3.68 -6.24 -6.66
CA LEU A 117 -3.82 -7.68 -6.69
C LEU A 117 -2.48 -8.40 -6.51
N SER A 118 -2.57 -9.69 -6.24
CA SER A 118 -1.43 -10.56 -5.97
C SER A 118 -0.47 -10.67 -7.17
N GLY A 119 0.84 -10.65 -6.88
CA GLY A 119 1.88 -10.78 -7.90
C GLY A 119 2.27 -9.48 -8.59
N VAL A 120 1.68 -8.34 -8.20
CA VAL A 120 1.96 -7.03 -8.81
C VAL A 120 3.23 -6.41 -8.24
N THR A 121 4.03 -5.81 -9.11
CA THR A 121 5.10 -4.87 -8.77
C THR A 121 4.71 -3.46 -9.20
N ILE A 122 4.76 -2.50 -8.27
CA ILE A 122 4.60 -1.06 -8.56
C ILE A 122 5.98 -0.42 -8.48
N GLY A 123 6.40 0.18 -9.59
CA GLY A 123 7.70 0.79 -9.78
C GLY A 123 7.94 2.04 -8.94
N GLU A 124 9.22 2.42 -8.80
CA GLU A 124 9.64 3.58 -8.02
C GLU A 124 8.96 4.87 -8.53
N GLY A 125 8.50 5.69 -7.60
CA GLY A 125 7.88 6.97 -7.91
C GLY A 125 6.57 6.89 -8.67
N ALA A 126 6.02 5.70 -8.91
CA ALA A 126 4.73 5.56 -9.60
C ALA A 126 3.58 6.21 -8.82
N ILE A 127 2.57 6.65 -9.55
CA ILE A 127 1.30 7.16 -9.01
C ILE A 127 0.18 6.28 -9.51
N VAL A 128 -0.71 5.87 -8.61
CA VAL A 128 -1.95 5.16 -8.97
C VAL A 128 -3.15 6.01 -8.58
N GLN A 129 -3.99 6.35 -9.56
CA GLN A 129 -5.19 7.16 -9.32
C GLN A 129 -6.17 6.49 -8.36
N ALA A 130 -6.95 7.32 -7.67
CA ALA A 130 -8.02 6.84 -6.80
C ALA A 130 -9.03 5.93 -7.54
N GLY A 131 -9.56 4.92 -6.83
CA GLY A 131 -10.55 3.98 -7.36
C GLY A 131 -9.99 2.96 -8.37
N SER A 132 -8.68 2.88 -8.55
CA SER A 132 -8.06 1.98 -9.53
C SER A 132 -7.90 0.55 -8.98
N VAL A 133 -7.93 -0.45 -9.90
CA VAL A 133 -7.60 -1.84 -9.59
C VAL A 133 -6.35 -2.25 -10.38
N VAL A 134 -5.24 -2.44 -9.66
CA VAL A 134 -3.95 -2.79 -10.24
C VAL A 134 -3.84 -4.30 -10.35
N VAL A 135 -3.88 -4.79 -11.60
CA VAL A 135 -3.83 -6.23 -11.93
C VAL A 135 -2.52 -6.63 -12.62
N ASN A 136 -1.75 -5.65 -13.11
CA ASN A 136 -0.47 -5.83 -13.80
C ASN A 136 0.59 -4.90 -13.18
N ASN A 137 1.86 -5.18 -13.47
CA ASN A 137 2.96 -4.33 -13.02
C ASN A 137 2.84 -2.91 -13.55
N ILE A 138 3.20 -1.94 -12.72
CA ILE A 138 3.28 -0.52 -13.06
C ILE A 138 4.77 -0.13 -13.14
N PRO A 139 5.24 0.44 -14.25
CA PRO A 139 6.64 0.86 -14.41
C PRO A 139 7.06 1.98 -13.44
N ASP A 140 8.37 2.16 -13.28
CA ASP A 140 8.93 3.28 -12.53
C ASP A 140 8.43 4.61 -13.12
N TYR A 141 8.11 5.59 -12.27
CA TYR A 141 7.65 6.95 -12.59
C TYR A 141 6.32 7.04 -13.35
N ALA A 142 5.65 5.92 -13.62
CA ALA A 142 4.39 5.90 -14.35
C ALA A 142 3.23 6.46 -13.53
N ILE A 143 2.26 7.04 -14.24
CA ILE A 143 0.96 7.44 -13.70
C ILE A 143 -0.08 6.51 -14.33
N ALA A 144 -0.72 5.70 -13.49
CA ALA A 144 -1.67 4.68 -13.91
C ALA A 144 -3.03 4.89 -13.25
N GLY A 145 -4.09 4.43 -13.90
CA GLY A 145 -5.44 4.54 -13.36
C GLY A 145 -6.44 3.67 -14.09
N GLY A 146 -7.62 3.52 -13.50
CA GLY A 146 -8.73 2.78 -14.07
C GLY A 146 -8.91 1.38 -13.50
N HIS A 147 -9.86 0.65 -14.08
CA HIS A 147 -10.29 -0.69 -13.67
C HIS A 147 -10.46 -1.57 -14.92
N PRO A 148 -9.42 -2.36 -15.33
CA PRO A 148 -8.09 -2.47 -14.74
C PRO A 148 -7.22 -1.22 -14.96
N ALA A 149 -6.28 -0.99 -14.05
CA ALA A 149 -5.36 0.14 -14.13
C ALA A 149 -4.42 0.01 -15.32
N LYS A 150 -4.31 1.11 -16.11
CA LYS A 150 -3.41 1.23 -17.25
C LYS A 150 -2.57 2.48 -17.10
N VAL A 151 -1.32 2.42 -17.57
CA VAL A 151 -0.44 3.60 -17.64
C VAL A 151 -0.99 4.54 -18.70
N PHE A 152 -1.16 5.81 -18.36
CA PHE A 152 -1.61 6.85 -19.29
C PHE A 152 -0.68 8.06 -19.32
N SER A 153 0.28 8.17 -18.38
CA SER A 153 1.27 9.24 -18.31
C SER A 153 2.48 8.84 -17.48
N TYR A 154 3.45 9.71 -17.39
CA TYR A 154 4.61 9.59 -16.52
C TYR A 154 4.84 10.90 -15.78
N ARG A 155 5.56 10.83 -14.63
CA ARG A 155 6.05 12.04 -13.95
C ARG A 155 7.04 12.79 -14.82
N ASP A 156 7.26 14.06 -14.52
CA ASP A 156 8.49 14.74 -14.90
C ASP A 156 9.68 14.07 -14.18
N ILE A 157 10.39 13.22 -14.92
CA ILE A 157 11.44 12.34 -14.37
C ILE A 157 12.64 13.17 -13.90
N GLU A 158 13.01 14.24 -14.62
CA GLU A 158 14.15 15.08 -14.26
C GLU A 158 13.86 15.88 -12.98
N HIS A 159 12.66 16.43 -12.87
CA HIS A 159 12.20 17.07 -11.64
C HIS A 159 12.18 16.09 -10.45
N TYR A 160 11.66 14.88 -10.67
CA TYR A 160 11.62 13.82 -9.63
C TYR A 160 13.04 13.47 -9.16
N LYS A 161 13.96 13.18 -10.08
CA LYS A 161 15.36 12.83 -9.76
C LYS A 161 16.06 13.94 -8.99
N ARG A 162 15.85 15.21 -9.37
CA ARG A 162 16.40 16.37 -8.66
C ARG A 162 15.93 16.40 -7.21
N LEU A 163 14.61 16.30 -6.96
CA LEU A 163 14.05 16.28 -5.60
C LEU A 163 14.54 15.08 -4.77
N LYS A 164 14.69 13.91 -5.40
CA LYS A 164 15.25 12.71 -4.76
C LYS A 164 16.69 12.94 -4.33
N THR A 165 17.55 13.51 -5.20
CA THR A 165 18.95 13.85 -4.88
C THR A 165 19.03 14.87 -3.74
N GLU A 166 18.13 15.86 -3.73
CA GLU A 166 18.03 16.87 -2.68
C GLU A 166 17.36 16.33 -1.39
N LYS A 167 16.98 15.04 -1.35
CA LYS A 167 16.29 14.39 -0.22
C LYS A 167 15.02 15.12 0.22
N LYS A 168 14.29 15.72 -0.70
CA LYS A 168 13.04 16.44 -0.45
C LYS A 168 11.86 15.45 -0.49
N PHE A 169 11.65 14.73 0.61
CA PHE A 169 10.55 13.80 0.80
C PHE A 169 9.47 14.39 1.71
N HIS A 170 8.21 13.99 1.52
CA HIS A 170 7.05 14.43 2.31
C HIS A 170 6.89 13.59 3.58
#